data_1f497909b2e2ed57e81cd19fb29b735a
#
_entry.id   1f497909b2e2ed57e81cd19fb29b735a
#
_cell.length_a   1.000
_cell.length_b   1.000
_cell.length_c   1.000
_cell.angle_alpha   90.00
_cell.angle_beta   90.00
_cell.angle_gamma   90.00
#
_symmetry.space_group_name_H-M   'P 1'
#
loop_
_entity.id
_entity.type
_entity.pdbx_description
1 polymer ?
#
loop_
_entity_poly.entity_id
_entity_poly.type
_entity_poly.pdbx_seq_one_letter_code
_entity_poly.pdbx_strand_id
1 'polypeptide(L)'
;MPKIAIRIAYEGTNFHGWQRQEPPDKPPYRTIQGELDKALADLFQMRILTSGASRTDSGVHADAQVAAFTAETKIPVPRIPAALNTRLPGDMRVLKAWLPTEEFDPVRDAEEKGYRYEVSHGDHLRVRPIFDRRTVYFSPHHMDVEPMKVAAAMFVGQHDFKAFAHSAHGRESTVRTIFSCEVHALNTDRIVIDISGNGFLYNMVRIIAGTITEIGRGRMQLDAIQSALESGDRQLAGPTLPPEGLRLKWIRYSQEKSQEPM
;
A
#
# COMPACT_ATOMS: atom_id res chain seq x y z
N MET A 1 16.30 -6.37 -25.02
CA MET A 1 15.28 -7.11 -24.21
C MET A 1 14.13 -6.17 -23.92
N PRO A 2 12.89 -6.52 -24.30
CA PRO A 2 11.75 -5.65 -24.02
C PRO A 2 11.49 -5.53 -22.52
N LYS A 3 11.02 -4.35 -22.11
CA LYS A 3 10.50 -4.11 -20.78
C LYS A 3 9.08 -4.68 -20.69
N ILE A 4 8.79 -5.38 -19.60
CA ILE A 4 7.49 -5.97 -19.33
C ILE A 4 7.02 -5.42 -17.99
N ALA A 5 5.81 -4.90 -17.95
CA ALA A 5 5.14 -4.50 -16.73
C ALA A 5 4.07 -5.53 -16.36
N ILE A 6 3.87 -5.73 -15.07
CA ILE A 6 2.88 -6.64 -14.52
C ILE A 6 2.10 -5.97 -13.38
N ARG A 7 0.83 -6.34 -13.27
CA ARG A 7 -0.02 -5.97 -12.13
C ARG A 7 -0.19 -7.17 -11.22
N ILE A 8 0.01 -6.97 -9.91
CA ILE A 8 0.10 -8.05 -8.93
C ILE A 8 -0.81 -7.74 -7.75
N ALA A 9 -1.59 -8.74 -7.32
CA ALA A 9 -2.31 -8.75 -6.06
C ALA A 9 -1.62 -9.68 -5.05
N TYR A 10 -1.67 -9.35 -3.77
CA TYR A 10 -1.17 -10.21 -2.69
C TYR A 10 -1.83 -9.96 -1.34
N GLU A 11 -1.97 -11.03 -0.56
CA GLU A 11 -2.27 -10.98 0.86
C GLU A 11 -0.95 -10.93 1.65
N GLY A 12 -0.64 -9.78 2.24
CA GLY A 12 0.69 -9.46 2.79
C GLY A 12 1.03 -10.10 4.14
N THR A 13 0.06 -10.73 4.83
CA THR A 13 0.20 -11.18 6.24
C THR A 13 1.47 -11.99 6.51
N ASN A 14 1.84 -12.88 5.59
CA ASN A 14 2.99 -13.76 5.76
C ASN A 14 4.26 -13.25 5.05
N PHE A 15 4.28 -11.97 4.65
CA PHE A 15 5.41 -11.37 3.97
C PHE A 15 6.05 -10.26 4.82
N HIS A 16 7.37 -10.17 4.76
CA HIS A 16 8.15 -9.07 5.33
C HIS A 16 8.16 -7.83 4.42
N GLY A 17 7.00 -7.52 3.82
CA GLY A 17 6.80 -6.41 2.91
C GLY A 17 7.19 -6.72 1.46
N TRP A 18 7.21 -5.66 0.65
CA TRP A 18 7.56 -5.75 -0.77
C TRP A 18 9.03 -6.07 -1.01
N GLN A 19 9.93 -5.23 -0.47
CA GLN A 19 11.34 -5.19 -0.83
C GLN A 19 12.09 -6.44 -0.36
N ARG A 20 12.87 -7.06 -1.27
CA ARG A 20 13.78 -8.16 -0.95
C ARG A 20 14.79 -7.74 0.12
N GLN A 21 14.97 -8.62 1.11
CA GLN A 21 15.87 -8.43 2.26
C GLN A 21 16.65 -9.71 2.48
N GLU A 22 17.98 -9.59 2.47
CA GLU A 22 18.94 -10.68 2.63
C GLU A 22 19.90 -10.32 3.76
N PRO A 23 19.51 -10.50 5.03
CA PRO A 23 20.42 -10.23 6.14
C PRO A 23 21.61 -11.20 6.10
N PRO A 24 22.83 -10.74 6.44
CA PRO A 24 24.07 -11.52 6.26
C PRO A 24 24.09 -12.83 7.07
N ASP A 25 23.44 -12.84 8.26
CA ASP A 25 23.54 -13.95 9.21
C ASP A 25 22.24 -14.77 9.34
N LYS A 26 21.26 -14.56 8.44
CA LYS A 26 19.97 -15.22 8.47
C LYS A 26 19.52 -15.60 7.06
N PRO A 27 18.64 -16.60 6.92
CA PRO A 27 17.99 -16.86 5.65
C PRO A 27 17.27 -15.59 5.13
N PRO A 28 17.18 -15.40 3.80
CA PRO A 28 16.42 -14.32 3.22
C PRO A 28 14.99 -14.28 3.75
N TYR A 29 14.51 -13.08 4.09
CA TYR A 29 13.11 -12.95 4.50
C TYR A 29 12.18 -13.24 3.31
N ARG A 30 11.03 -13.85 3.61
CA ARG A 30 9.97 -14.04 2.63
C ARG A 30 9.35 -12.68 2.29
N THR A 31 9.62 -12.17 1.10
CA THR A 31 9.13 -10.87 0.60
C THR A 31 8.43 -11.04 -0.74
N ILE A 32 7.53 -10.11 -1.08
CA ILE A 32 6.78 -10.15 -2.35
C ILE A 32 7.74 -10.15 -3.54
N GLN A 33 8.73 -9.24 -3.53
CA GLN A 33 9.75 -9.13 -4.58
C GLN A 33 10.59 -10.41 -4.67
N GLY A 34 10.97 -11.00 -3.53
CA GLY A 34 11.77 -12.23 -3.49
C GLY A 34 11.05 -13.42 -4.12
N GLU A 35 9.76 -13.62 -3.81
CA GLU A 35 8.96 -14.70 -4.42
C GLU A 35 8.69 -14.44 -5.91
N LEU A 36 8.46 -13.18 -6.29
CA LEU A 36 8.30 -12.80 -7.69
C LEU A 36 9.58 -13.04 -8.50
N ASP A 37 10.74 -12.59 -8.00
CA ASP A 37 12.04 -12.77 -8.67
C ASP A 37 12.38 -14.25 -8.85
N LYS A 38 12.04 -15.12 -7.87
CA LYS A 38 12.19 -16.58 -7.99
C LYS A 38 11.30 -17.15 -9.09
N ALA A 39 10.01 -16.78 -9.11
CA ALA A 39 9.06 -17.26 -10.12
C ALA A 39 9.46 -16.81 -11.54
N LEU A 40 9.97 -15.59 -11.68
CA LEU A 40 10.49 -15.06 -12.93
C LEU A 40 11.76 -15.80 -13.37
N ALA A 41 12.71 -16.04 -12.45
CA ALA A 41 13.92 -16.77 -12.75
C ALA A 41 13.63 -18.21 -13.20
N ASP A 42 12.65 -18.87 -12.58
CA ASP A 42 12.20 -20.21 -13.01
C ASP A 42 11.51 -20.17 -14.37
N LEU A 43 10.66 -19.17 -14.64
CA LEU A 43 9.93 -19.06 -15.91
C LEU A 43 10.86 -18.77 -17.10
N PHE A 44 11.82 -17.84 -16.90
CA PHE A 44 12.69 -17.36 -17.99
C PHE A 44 14.07 -18.01 -18.01
N GLN A 45 14.37 -18.91 -17.06
CA GLN A 45 15.65 -19.60 -16.90
C GLN A 45 16.85 -18.64 -16.85
N MET A 46 16.65 -17.46 -16.26
CA MET A 46 17.68 -16.43 -16.06
C MET A 46 17.35 -15.57 -14.83
N ARG A 47 18.38 -14.97 -14.25
CA ARG A 47 18.17 -14.02 -13.16
C ARG A 47 17.48 -12.75 -13.65
N ILE A 48 16.31 -12.46 -13.09
CA ILE A 48 15.54 -11.26 -13.37
C ILE A 48 15.36 -10.49 -12.07
N LEU A 49 15.54 -9.17 -12.13
CA LEU A 49 15.30 -8.27 -11.02
C LEU A 49 14.09 -7.39 -11.35
N THR A 50 13.16 -7.31 -10.42
CA THR A 50 11.96 -6.48 -10.57
C THR A 50 12.11 -5.14 -9.87
N SER A 51 11.51 -4.08 -10.45
CA SER A 51 11.29 -2.79 -9.80
C SER A 51 9.80 -2.65 -9.50
N GLY A 52 9.42 -2.43 -8.25
CA GLY A 52 8.02 -2.27 -7.83
C GLY A 52 7.68 -0.81 -7.57
N ALA A 53 6.49 -0.38 -8.00
CA ALA A 53 6.02 0.99 -7.93
C ALA A 53 5.87 1.54 -6.51
N SER A 54 5.49 0.69 -5.56
CA SER A 54 5.30 1.10 -4.17
C SER A 54 5.88 0.05 -3.22
N ARG A 55 6.68 0.51 -2.25
CA ARG A 55 7.13 -0.36 -1.16
C ARG A 55 6.00 -0.44 -0.14
N THR A 56 5.36 -1.61 -0.05
CA THR A 56 4.43 -1.91 1.04
C THR A 56 5.19 -2.48 2.23
N ASP A 57 4.75 -2.12 3.44
CA ASP A 57 5.35 -2.59 4.69
C ASP A 57 5.03 -4.08 4.93
N SER A 58 5.72 -4.67 5.91
CA SER A 58 5.40 -6.03 6.39
C SER A 58 3.93 -6.14 6.78
N GLY A 59 3.24 -7.16 6.30
CA GLY A 59 1.82 -7.43 6.56
C GLY A 59 0.83 -6.63 5.73
N VAL A 60 1.25 -5.64 4.95
CA VAL A 60 0.39 -4.80 4.10
C VAL A 60 0.04 -5.52 2.80
N HIS A 61 -1.21 -5.40 2.37
CA HIS A 61 -1.78 -6.06 1.19
C HIS A 61 -1.71 -5.17 -0.05
N ALA A 62 -1.97 -5.75 -1.22
CA ALA A 62 -2.22 -5.02 -2.45
C ALA A 62 -3.23 -5.72 -3.35
N ASP A 63 -4.13 -4.95 -3.95
CA ASP A 63 -5.00 -5.41 -5.04
C ASP A 63 -4.34 -5.19 -6.41
N ALA A 64 -3.48 -4.16 -6.53
CA ALA A 64 -2.97 -3.74 -7.84
C ALA A 64 -1.58 -3.06 -7.77
N GLN A 65 -0.63 -3.70 -7.11
CA GLN A 65 0.79 -3.31 -7.21
C GLN A 65 1.27 -3.46 -8.65
N VAL A 66 2.11 -2.54 -9.10
CA VAL A 66 2.76 -2.63 -10.42
C VAL A 66 4.25 -2.89 -10.24
N ALA A 67 4.78 -3.82 -11.03
CA ALA A 67 6.22 -4.05 -11.13
C ALA A 67 6.64 -4.17 -12.59
N ALA A 68 7.90 -3.81 -12.86
CA ALA A 68 8.48 -3.96 -14.20
C ALA A 68 9.80 -4.73 -14.14
N PHE A 69 10.10 -5.42 -15.21
CA PHE A 69 11.35 -6.15 -15.44
C PHE A 69 11.68 -6.19 -16.93
N THR A 70 12.89 -6.64 -17.26
CA THR A 70 13.34 -6.80 -18.67
C THR A 70 13.64 -8.25 -18.93
N ALA A 71 13.05 -8.83 -19.98
CA ALA A 71 13.31 -10.20 -20.38
C ALA A 71 13.03 -10.42 -21.87
N GLU A 72 13.80 -11.32 -22.50
CA GLU A 72 13.42 -11.88 -23.79
C GLU A 72 12.54 -13.10 -23.60
N THR A 73 11.48 -13.19 -24.39
CA THR A 73 10.55 -14.29 -24.25
C THR A 73 9.85 -14.63 -25.57
N LYS A 74 9.59 -15.93 -25.76
CA LYS A 74 8.69 -16.43 -26.79
C LYS A 74 7.25 -16.56 -26.28
N ILE A 75 7.02 -16.37 -24.97
CA ILE A 75 5.69 -16.41 -24.38
C ILE A 75 4.97 -15.10 -24.75
N PRO A 76 3.79 -15.17 -25.37
CA PRO A 76 2.98 -13.98 -25.62
C PRO A 76 2.71 -13.23 -24.30
N VAL A 77 2.94 -11.91 -24.27
CA VAL A 77 2.84 -11.10 -23.04
C VAL A 77 1.53 -11.31 -22.27
N PRO A 78 0.35 -11.41 -22.92
CA PRO A 78 -0.91 -11.71 -22.23
C PRO A 78 -0.97 -13.11 -21.57
N ARG A 79 -0.06 -14.02 -21.91
CA ARG A 79 0.04 -15.37 -21.31
C ARG A 79 1.00 -15.45 -20.13
N ILE A 80 1.83 -14.42 -19.91
CA ILE A 80 2.78 -14.37 -18.79
C ILE A 80 2.08 -14.51 -17.43
N PRO A 81 0.92 -13.85 -17.14
CA PRO A 81 0.22 -14.04 -15.87
C PRO A 81 -0.12 -15.50 -15.61
N ALA A 82 -0.66 -16.21 -16.56
CA ALA A 82 -0.99 -17.64 -16.40
C ALA A 82 0.25 -18.48 -16.09
N ALA A 83 1.36 -18.24 -16.81
CA ALA A 83 2.62 -18.97 -16.61
C ALA A 83 3.26 -18.65 -15.24
N LEU A 84 3.22 -17.39 -14.77
CA LEU A 84 3.74 -17.01 -13.45
C LEU A 84 2.88 -17.56 -12.32
N ASN A 85 1.55 -17.55 -12.47
CA ASN A 85 0.64 -17.99 -11.43
C ASN A 85 0.72 -19.48 -11.10
N THR A 86 1.34 -20.29 -11.97
CA THR A 86 1.65 -21.71 -11.64
C THR A 86 2.89 -21.87 -10.74
N ARG A 87 3.68 -20.80 -10.57
CA ARG A 87 4.95 -20.77 -9.83
C ARG A 87 4.88 -19.94 -8.54
N LEU A 88 3.91 -19.03 -8.48
CA LEU A 88 3.71 -18.16 -7.32
C LEU A 88 2.97 -18.89 -6.20
N PRO A 89 3.25 -18.52 -4.93
CA PRO A 89 2.50 -19.04 -3.80
C PRO A 89 1.03 -18.58 -3.82
N GLY A 90 0.16 -19.27 -3.07
CA GLY A 90 -1.28 -19.04 -3.10
C GLY A 90 -1.75 -17.65 -2.62
N ASP A 91 -0.89 -16.94 -1.90
CA ASP A 91 -1.12 -15.57 -1.38
C ASP A 91 -0.60 -14.46 -2.33
N MET A 92 -0.20 -14.81 -3.57
CA MET A 92 0.19 -13.88 -4.63
C MET A 92 -0.46 -14.25 -5.97
N ARG A 93 -0.79 -13.22 -6.78
CA ARG A 93 -1.31 -13.40 -8.14
C ARG A 93 -0.85 -12.28 -9.06
N VAL A 94 -0.33 -12.62 -10.24
CA VAL A 94 -0.18 -11.70 -11.37
C VAL A 94 -1.51 -11.64 -12.10
N LEU A 95 -2.07 -10.44 -12.21
CA LEU A 95 -3.40 -10.19 -12.80
C LEU A 95 -3.31 -9.87 -14.29
N LYS A 96 -2.26 -9.12 -14.69
CA LYS A 96 -2.08 -8.59 -16.03
C LYS A 96 -0.59 -8.45 -16.34
N ALA A 97 -0.23 -8.55 -17.62
CA ALA A 97 1.10 -8.20 -18.13
C ALA A 97 0.96 -7.41 -19.44
N TRP A 98 1.85 -6.43 -19.65
CA TRP A 98 1.86 -5.59 -20.86
C TRP A 98 3.25 -5.08 -21.17
N LEU A 99 3.42 -4.47 -22.34
CA LEU A 99 4.64 -3.81 -22.78
C LEU A 99 4.47 -2.30 -22.58
N PRO A 100 5.15 -1.68 -21.63
CA PRO A 100 5.21 -0.23 -21.52
C PRO A 100 6.26 0.34 -22.50
N THR A 101 6.47 1.66 -22.49
CA THR A 101 7.63 2.26 -23.17
C THR A 101 8.95 1.76 -22.56
N GLU A 102 10.05 1.85 -23.33
CA GLU A 102 11.37 1.42 -22.83
C GLU A 102 11.84 2.22 -21.62
N GLU A 103 11.51 3.52 -21.58
CA GLU A 103 11.88 4.43 -20.48
C GLU A 103 10.98 4.31 -19.25
N PHE A 104 9.90 3.52 -19.31
CA PHE A 104 8.96 3.38 -18.20
C PHE A 104 9.65 2.92 -16.92
N ASP A 105 9.47 3.69 -15.86
CA ASP A 105 9.89 3.35 -14.50
C ASP A 105 8.66 3.32 -13.57
N PRO A 106 8.32 2.17 -12.98
CA PRO A 106 7.11 2.05 -12.17
C PRO A 106 7.08 2.92 -10.91
N VAL A 107 8.26 3.37 -10.42
CA VAL A 107 8.35 4.27 -9.25
C VAL A 107 8.22 5.73 -9.67
N ARG A 108 9.05 6.14 -10.64
CA ARG A 108 9.18 7.54 -11.07
C ARG A 108 7.96 8.03 -11.82
N ASP A 109 7.40 7.18 -12.68
CA ASP A 109 6.31 7.56 -13.58
C ASP A 109 4.92 7.36 -12.95
N ALA A 110 4.85 6.92 -11.69
CA ALA A 110 3.59 6.86 -10.95
C ALA A 110 3.10 8.27 -10.61
N GLU A 111 1.93 8.63 -11.15
CA GLU A 111 1.28 9.95 -10.95
C GLU A 111 0.47 9.97 -9.66
N GLU A 112 -0.21 8.87 -9.37
CA GLU A 112 -1.09 8.76 -8.20
C GLU A 112 -1.14 7.32 -7.68
N LYS A 113 -1.24 7.18 -6.36
CA LYS A 113 -1.42 5.90 -5.66
C LYS A 113 -2.60 5.99 -4.72
N GLY A 114 -3.47 5.00 -4.75
CA GLY A 114 -4.63 4.90 -3.87
C GLY A 114 -4.49 3.76 -2.88
N TYR A 115 -4.79 4.04 -1.62
CA TYR A 115 -4.81 3.08 -0.53
C TYR A 115 -6.18 3.06 0.15
N ARG A 116 -6.53 1.93 0.71
CA ARG A 116 -7.66 1.75 1.62
C ARG A 116 -7.17 1.20 2.94
N TYR A 117 -7.64 1.81 4.03
CA TYR A 117 -7.52 1.24 5.36
C TYR A 117 -8.91 0.84 5.85
N GLU A 118 -9.08 -0.43 6.22
CA GLU A 118 -10.38 -0.97 6.63
C GLU A 118 -10.38 -1.30 8.12
N VAL A 119 -11.44 -0.86 8.83
CA VAL A 119 -11.63 -1.01 10.26
C VAL A 119 -12.95 -1.68 10.54
N SER A 120 -12.94 -2.74 11.34
CA SER A 120 -14.12 -3.26 12.02
C SER A 120 -14.20 -2.67 13.43
N HIS A 121 -15.33 -2.12 13.82
CA HIS A 121 -15.48 -1.42 15.09
C HIS A 121 -16.86 -1.65 15.73
N GLY A 122 -16.98 -1.33 17.02
CA GLY A 122 -18.26 -1.33 17.75
C GLY A 122 -18.15 -1.97 19.12
N ASP A 123 -18.92 -1.49 20.08
CA ASP A 123 -18.90 -1.97 21.47
C ASP A 123 -19.44 -3.40 21.63
N HIS A 124 -20.24 -3.87 20.69
CA HIS A 124 -20.77 -5.24 20.65
C HIS A 124 -19.80 -6.27 20.08
N LEU A 125 -18.75 -5.83 19.36
CA LEU A 125 -17.72 -6.69 18.81
C LEU A 125 -16.66 -7.00 19.87
N ARG A 126 -16.96 -7.91 20.76
CA ARG A 126 -16.02 -8.33 21.84
C ARG A 126 -14.93 -9.27 21.37
N VAL A 127 -15.10 -9.86 20.17
CA VAL A 127 -14.17 -10.85 19.63
C VAL A 127 -13.80 -10.43 18.20
N ARG A 128 -12.51 -10.42 17.89
CA ARG A 128 -12.01 -10.15 16.56
C ARG A 128 -12.64 -11.12 15.55
N PRO A 129 -13.18 -10.63 14.41
CA PRO A 129 -13.76 -11.48 13.38
C PRO A 129 -12.74 -12.50 12.86
N ILE A 130 -13.13 -13.78 12.80
CA ILE A 130 -12.21 -14.86 12.40
C ILE A 130 -11.86 -14.78 10.92
N PHE A 131 -12.84 -14.56 10.06
CA PHE A 131 -12.65 -14.59 8.60
C PHE A 131 -11.87 -13.38 8.09
N ASP A 132 -12.09 -12.21 8.66
CA ASP A 132 -11.48 -10.95 8.23
C ASP A 132 -10.20 -10.58 9.02
N ARG A 133 -9.77 -11.42 9.97
CA ARG A 133 -8.68 -11.12 10.91
C ARG A 133 -7.36 -10.73 10.26
N ARG A 134 -7.16 -11.09 9.00
CA ARG A 134 -5.93 -10.83 8.24
C ARG A 134 -6.00 -9.61 7.34
N THR A 135 -7.20 -9.10 7.06
CA THR A 135 -7.43 -8.07 6.04
C THR A 135 -8.15 -6.85 6.55
N VAL A 136 -8.50 -6.84 7.85
CA VAL A 136 -9.23 -5.77 8.51
C VAL A 136 -8.67 -5.55 9.90
N TYR A 137 -8.41 -4.30 10.24
CA TYR A 137 -8.08 -3.91 11.61
C TYR A 137 -9.32 -3.98 12.48
N PHE A 138 -9.21 -4.62 13.64
CA PHE A 138 -10.30 -4.70 14.62
C PHE A 138 -10.08 -3.73 15.78
N SER A 139 -11.09 -2.90 16.07
CA SER A 139 -11.16 -2.03 17.23
C SER A 139 -12.43 -2.34 18.05
N PRO A 140 -12.31 -2.73 19.35
CA PRO A 140 -13.48 -3.00 20.20
C PRO A 140 -14.21 -1.75 20.67
N HIS A 141 -13.94 -0.59 20.10
CA HIS A 141 -14.49 0.70 20.47
C HIS A 141 -15.32 1.27 19.35
N HIS A 142 -16.47 1.84 19.71
CA HIS A 142 -17.29 2.60 18.78
C HIS A 142 -16.51 3.80 18.21
N MET A 143 -16.80 4.13 16.95
CA MET A 143 -16.22 5.29 16.26
C MET A 143 -17.34 6.11 15.63
N ASP A 144 -17.32 7.41 15.87
CA ASP A 144 -18.22 8.36 15.20
C ASP A 144 -17.63 8.73 13.83
N VAL A 145 -18.37 8.44 12.79
CA VAL A 145 -17.93 8.63 11.39
C VAL A 145 -17.88 10.10 10.99
N GLU A 146 -18.75 10.94 11.54
CA GLU A 146 -18.81 12.36 11.14
C GLU A 146 -17.53 13.14 11.50
N PRO A 147 -17.02 13.11 12.74
CA PRO A 147 -15.72 13.73 13.02
C PRO A 147 -14.57 13.09 12.25
N MET A 148 -14.64 11.77 11.91
CA MET A 148 -13.64 11.13 11.06
C MET A 148 -13.61 11.70 9.64
N LYS A 149 -14.77 12.00 9.04
CA LYS A 149 -14.86 12.65 7.72
C LYS A 149 -14.23 14.04 7.74
N VAL A 150 -14.50 14.83 8.78
CA VAL A 150 -13.89 16.15 8.95
C VAL A 150 -12.37 16.03 9.07
N ALA A 151 -11.89 15.12 9.91
CA ALA A 151 -10.46 14.84 10.08
C ALA A 151 -9.79 14.42 8.75
N ALA A 152 -10.42 13.54 7.98
CA ALA A 152 -9.89 13.09 6.70
C ALA A 152 -9.70 14.24 5.70
N ALA A 153 -10.68 15.15 5.61
CA ALA A 153 -10.61 16.31 4.72
C ALA A 153 -9.43 17.25 5.04
N MET A 154 -8.98 17.31 6.30
CA MET A 154 -7.84 18.15 6.71
C MET A 154 -6.49 17.68 6.16
N PHE A 155 -6.37 16.44 5.69
CA PHE A 155 -5.15 15.93 5.07
C PHE A 155 -5.04 16.23 3.58
N VAL A 156 -6.12 16.67 2.94
CA VAL A 156 -6.15 16.95 1.50
C VAL A 156 -5.32 18.22 1.21
N GLY A 157 -4.50 18.15 0.16
CA GLY A 157 -3.61 19.24 -0.22
C GLY A 157 -2.13 18.87 -0.09
N GLN A 158 -1.28 19.88 -0.29
CA GLN A 158 0.16 19.74 -0.13
C GLN A 158 0.58 20.17 1.27
N HIS A 159 1.19 19.23 2.02
CA HIS A 159 1.66 19.48 3.39
C HIS A 159 3.02 18.82 3.63
N ASP A 160 3.71 19.25 4.68
CA ASP A 160 4.83 18.52 5.25
C ASP A 160 4.29 17.41 6.19
N PHE A 161 4.36 16.15 5.73
CA PHE A 161 3.89 15.00 6.49
C PHE A 161 4.94 14.41 7.44
N LYS A 162 5.91 15.19 7.88
CA LYS A 162 6.97 14.75 8.81
C LYS A 162 6.39 14.09 10.08
N ALA A 163 5.37 14.70 10.70
CA ALA A 163 4.68 14.16 11.88
C ALA A 163 3.97 12.81 11.61
N PHE A 164 3.58 12.55 10.37
CA PHE A 164 2.86 11.36 9.92
C PHE A 164 3.76 10.31 9.27
N ALA A 165 5.07 10.39 9.49
CA ALA A 165 6.04 9.45 8.96
C ALA A 165 6.89 8.83 10.07
N HIS A 166 7.35 7.60 9.84
CA HIS A 166 8.38 7.02 10.70
C HIS A 166 9.73 7.71 10.44
N SER A 167 10.51 8.00 11.48
CA SER A 167 11.78 8.74 11.37
C SER A 167 12.79 8.11 10.40
N ALA A 168 12.75 6.79 10.22
CA ALA A 168 13.61 6.04 9.28
C ALA A 168 13.06 6.01 7.84
N HIS A 169 12.31 7.03 7.38
CA HIS A 169 11.71 7.05 6.03
C HIS A 169 12.75 7.17 4.90
N GLY A 170 13.98 7.63 5.18
CA GLY A 170 15.10 7.70 4.22
C GLY A 170 14.85 8.59 3.01
N ARG A 171 13.96 9.59 3.11
CA ARG A 171 13.65 10.54 2.03
C ARG A 171 14.19 11.92 2.38
N GLU A 172 14.69 12.64 1.37
CA GLU A 172 15.16 14.02 1.51
C GLU A 172 14.04 15.02 1.83
N SER A 173 12.83 14.77 1.28
CA SER A 173 11.65 15.60 1.53
C SER A 173 10.49 14.80 2.08
N THR A 174 9.80 15.35 3.06
CA THR A 174 8.58 14.85 3.68
C THR A 174 7.31 15.51 3.13
N VAL A 175 7.46 16.46 2.22
CA VAL A 175 6.33 17.12 1.53
C VAL A 175 5.66 16.16 0.57
N ARG A 176 4.34 15.99 0.70
CA ARG A 176 3.51 15.17 -0.19
C ARG A 176 2.21 15.91 -0.51
N THR A 177 1.57 15.51 -1.62
CA THR A 177 0.24 16.00 -1.99
C THR A 177 -0.74 14.86 -1.87
N ILE A 178 -1.73 15.00 -1.00
CA ILE A 178 -2.89 14.11 -0.90
C ILE A 178 -3.98 14.69 -1.79
N PHE A 179 -4.44 13.90 -2.75
CA PHE A 179 -5.48 14.30 -3.70
C PHE A 179 -6.88 14.06 -3.15
N SER A 180 -7.06 12.96 -2.40
CA SER A 180 -8.29 12.67 -1.68
C SER A 180 -8.00 11.92 -0.38
N CYS A 181 -8.82 12.17 0.63
CA CYS A 181 -8.87 11.37 1.86
C CYS A 181 -10.33 11.35 2.33
N GLU A 182 -10.97 10.20 2.29
CA GLU A 182 -12.39 10.05 2.51
C GLU A 182 -12.68 8.92 3.49
N VAL A 183 -13.74 9.08 4.29
CA VAL A 183 -14.21 8.06 5.24
C VAL A 183 -15.63 7.65 4.89
N HIS A 184 -15.85 6.35 4.77
CA HIS A 184 -17.16 5.77 4.46
C HIS A 184 -17.50 4.66 5.45
N ALA A 185 -18.72 4.69 6.01
CA ALA A 185 -19.29 3.54 6.69
C ALA A 185 -19.83 2.57 5.64
N LEU A 186 -19.33 1.34 5.62
CA LEU A 186 -19.88 0.28 4.77
C LEU A 186 -21.14 -0.34 5.37
N ASN A 187 -21.18 -0.41 6.70
CA ASN A 187 -22.32 -0.84 7.51
C ASN A 187 -22.12 -0.32 8.96
N THR A 188 -22.87 -0.83 9.92
CA THR A 188 -22.87 -0.38 11.31
C THR A 188 -21.57 -0.64 12.05
N ASP A 189 -20.76 -1.59 11.60
CA ASP A 189 -19.54 -2.04 12.28
C ASP A 189 -18.30 -2.03 11.38
N ARG A 190 -18.39 -1.45 10.17
CA ARG A 190 -17.31 -1.43 9.19
C ARG A 190 -17.12 -0.05 8.58
N ILE A 191 -15.91 0.47 8.72
CA ILE A 191 -15.50 1.77 8.19
C ILE A 191 -14.31 1.54 7.24
N VAL A 192 -14.26 2.30 6.16
CA VAL A 192 -13.10 2.40 5.27
C VAL A 192 -12.60 3.84 5.22
N ILE A 193 -11.29 3.98 5.17
CA ILE A 193 -10.57 5.23 4.92
C ILE A 193 -9.86 5.05 3.59
N ASP A 194 -10.32 5.75 2.56
CA ASP A 194 -9.69 5.78 1.24
C ASP A 194 -8.82 7.02 1.13
N ILE A 195 -7.57 6.85 0.69
CA ILE A 195 -6.62 7.95 0.55
C ILE A 195 -5.84 7.80 -0.75
N SER A 196 -5.69 8.92 -1.49
CA SER A 196 -4.86 8.96 -2.69
C SER A 196 -3.92 10.16 -2.68
N GLY A 197 -2.76 10.02 -3.35
CA GLY A 197 -1.76 11.07 -3.41
C GLY A 197 -0.62 10.74 -4.36
N ASN A 198 0.29 11.72 -4.55
CA ASN A 198 1.46 11.57 -5.41
C ASN A 198 2.53 10.61 -4.86
N GLY A 199 2.42 10.23 -3.58
CA GLY A 199 3.32 9.30 -2.91
C GLY A 199 3.15 9.35 -1.40
N PHE A 200 3.65 8.33 -0.74
CA PHE A 200 3.53 8.17 0.71
C PHE A 200 4.89 7.88 1.35
N LEU A 201 5.08 8.39 2.56
CA LEU A 201 6.24 8.10 3.40
C LEU A 201 6.04 6.78 4.14
N TYR A 202 7.10 6.28 4.75
CA TYR A 202 7.05 5.06 5.54
C TYR A 202 6.05 5.18 6.70
N ASN A 203 5.11 4.25 6.78
CA ASN A 203 3.97 4.21 7.72
C ASN A 203 2.95 5.35 7.59
N MET A 204 3.08 6.28 6.63
CA MET A 204 2.26 7.49 6.57
C MET A 204 0.76 7.20 6.57
N VAL A 205 0.27 6.33 5.69
CA VAL A 205 -1.17 6.01 5.62
C VAL A 205 -1.68 5.38 6.91
N ARG A 206 -0.88 4.55 7.56
CA ARG A 206 -1.25 3.89 8.83
C ARG A 206 -1.31 4.88 10.00
N ILE A 207 -0.47 5.92 10.00
CA ILE A 207 -0.48 6.98 11.01
C ILE A 207 -1.66 7.92 10.76
N ILE A 208 -1.94 8.30 9.52
CA ILE A 208 -3.12 9.09 9.15
C ILE A 208 -4.40 8.34 9.56
N ALA A 209 -4.52 7.05 9.20
CA ALA A 209 -5.65 6.24 9.62
C ALA A 209 -5.77 6.16 11.16
N GLY A 210 -4.64 6.04 11.88
CA GLY A 210 -4.62 6.06 13.34
C GLY A 210 -5.11 7.38 13.93
N THR A 211 -4.71 8.49 13.35
CA THR A 211 -5.18 9.82 13.78
C THR A 211 -6.68 9.97 13.56
N ILE A 212 -7.17 9.60 12.38
CA ILE A 212 -8.61 9.65 12.05
C ILE A 212 -9.42 8.74 12.99
N THR A 213 -8.93 7.54 13.32
CA THR A 213 -9.64 6.62 14.22
C THR A 213 -9.64 7.11 15.66
N GLU A 214 -8.57 7.73 16.17
CA GLU A 214 -8.55 8.32 17.51
C GLU A 214 -9.50 9.52 17.64
N ILE A 215 -9.67 10.31 16.57
CA ILE A 215 -10.68 11.37 16.52
C ILE A 215 -12.09 10.77 16.54
N GLY A 216 -12.36 9.73 15.73
CA GLY A 216 -13.65 9.03 15.75
C GLY A 216 -14.00 8.39 17.10
N ARG A 217 -13.00 8.03 17.89
CA ARG A 217 -13.15 7.53 19.27
C ARG A 217 -13.31 8.64 20.32
N GLY A 218 -13.22 9.92 19.92
CA GLY A 218 -13.23 11.07 20.83
C GLY A 218 -11.99 11.20 21.71
N ARG A 219 -10.87 10.52 21.35
CA ARG A 219 -9.61 10.56 22.11
C ARG A 219 -8.63 11.62 21.63
N MET A 220 -8.87 12.19 20.45
CA MET A 220 -8.06 13.23 19.86
C MET A 220 -8.97 14.32 19.30
N GLN A 221 -8.54 15.57 19.40
CA GLN A 221 -9.25 16.73 18.87
C GLN A 221 -8.79 17.01 17.43
N LEU A 222 -9.63 17.68 16.64
CA LEU A 222 -9.35 17.98 15.22
C LEU A 222 -8.13 18.91 15.05
N ASP A 223 -7.94 19.86 15.95
CA ASP A 223 -6.83 20.83 15.92
C ASP A 223 -5.44 20.17 16.06
N ALA A 224 -5.38 18.97 16.63
CA ALA A 224 -4.14 18.20 16.70
C ALA A 224 -3.57 17.88 15.30
N ILE A 225 -4.43 17.72 14.27
CA ILE A 225 -3.98 17.48 12.90
C ILE A 225 -3.21 18.69 12.37
N GLN A 226 -3.80 19.89 12.51
CA GLN A 226 -3.15 21.10 12.04
C GLN A 226 -1.86 21.34 12.80
N SER A 227 -1.87 21.24 14.12
CA SER A 227 -0.68 21.38 14.97
C SER A 227 0.44 20.39 14.57
N ALA A 228 0.08 19.14 14.25
CA ALA A 228 1.03 18.12 13.79
C ALA A 228 1.63 18.46 12.40
N LEU A 229 0.81 18.95 11.47
CA LEU A 229 1.27 19.35 10.12
C LEU A 229 2.19 20.57 10.18
N GLU A 230 1.89 21.55 11.06
CA GLU A 230 2.68 22.77 11.20
C GLU A 230 4.00 22.55 11.94
N SER A 231 3.98 21.77 13.03
CA SER A 231 5.18 21.55 13.86
C SER A 231 6.08 20.39 13.38
N GLY A 232 5.52 19.44 12.66
CA GLY A 232 6.19 18.19 12.34
C GLY A 232 6.39 17.27 13.56
N ASP A 233 5.73 17.53 14.68
CA ASP A 233 5.87 16.72 15.90
C ASP A 233 5.04 15.44 15.82
N ARG A 234 5.73 14.29 15.81
CA ARG A 234 5.13 12.95 15.78
C ARG A 234 4.20 12.66 16.96
N GLN A 235 4.41 13.31 18.10
CA GLN A 235 3.62 13.08 19.32
C GLN A 235 2.19 13.63 19.19
N LEU A 236 1.97 14.59 18.31
CA LEU A 236 0.66 15.17 18.02
C LEU A 236 -0.16 14.31 17.01
N ALA A 237 0.47 13.35 16.35
CA ALA A 237 -0.23 12.43 15.47
C ALA A 237 -0.66 11.16 16.21
N GLY A 238 -1.68 10.50 15.68
CA GLY A 238 -2.21 9.25 16.23
C GLY A 238 -1.24 8.06 16.12
N PRO A 239 -1.61 6.89 16.64
CA PRO A 239 -0.78 5.68 16.59
C PRO A 239 -0.60 5.17 15.16
N THR A 240 0.48 4.45 14.92
CA THR A 240 0.63 3.65 13.70
C THR A 240 -0.27 2.42 13.80
N LEU A 241 -1.37 2.39 13.06
CA LEU A 241 -2.26 1.23 13.08
C LEU A 241 -1.59 -0.03 12.51
N PRO A 242 -2.06 -1.22 12.90
CA PRO A 242 -1.58 -2.50 12.36
C PRO A 242 -1.68 -2.60 10.84
N PRO A 243 -0.82 -3.39 10.17
CA PRO A 243 -0.77 -3.45 8.71
C PRO A 243 -1.96 -4.17 8.07
N GLU A 244 -2.62 -5.06 8.79
CA GLU A 244 -3.69 -5.91 8.25
C GLU A 244 -4.91 -5.15 7.73
N GLY A 245 -5.12 -3.90 8.18
CA GLY A 245 -6.17 -3.05 7.63
C GLY A 245 -5.78 -2.36 6.32
N LEU A 246 -4.47 -2.31 5.99
CA LEU A 246 -3.98 -1.50 4.87
C LEU A 246 -3.83 -2.31 3.58
N ARG A 247 -4.34 -1.71 2.49
CA ARG A 247 -4.28 -2.28 1.15
C ARG A 247 -3.99 -1.23 0.10
N LEU A 248 -2.95 -1.45 -0.73
CA LEU A 248 -2.72 -0.68 -1.95
C LEU A 248 -3.79 -1.08 -2.98
N LYS A 249 -4.66 -0.14 -3.34
CA LYS A 249 -5.81 -0.40 -4.22
C LYS A 249 -5.46 -0.29 -5.69
N TRP A 250 -4.72 0.75 -6.06
CA TRP A 250 -4.36 1.05 -7.44
C TRP A 250 -3.18 2.01 -7.53
N ILE A 251 -2.56 2.03 -8.70
CA ILE A 251 -1.54 2.99 -9.09
C ILE A 251 -1.91 3.49 -10.48
N ARG A 252 -1.88 4.80 -10.68
CA ARG A 252 -2.12 5.46 -11.97
C ARG A 252 -0.83 5.92 -12.60
N TYR A 253 -0.79 5.80 -13.91
CA TYR A 253 0.27 6.27 -14.79
C TYR A 253 -0.36 6.99 -15.97
N SER A 254 0.38 7.88 -16.65
CA SER A 254 -0.03 8.36 -17.96
C SER A 254 -0.14 7.20 -18.94
N GLN A 255 -1.14 7.24 -19.82
CA GLN A 255 -1.31 6.22 -20.88
C GLN A 255 -0.14 6.22 -21.87
N GLU A 256 0.45 7.40 -22.11
CA GLU A 256 1.61 7.57 -22.99
C GLU A 256 2.79 6.70 -22.57
N LYS A 257 3.12 6.66 -21.28
CA LYS A 257 4.27 5.91 -20.76
C LYS A 257 3.93 4.47 -20.40
N SER A 258 2.79 4.26 -19.75
CA SER A 258 2.42 2.94 -19.25
C SER A 258 1.98 2.01 -20.37
N GLN A 259 1.28 2.53 -21.39
CA GLN A 259 0.65 1.73 -22.45
C GLN A 259 -0.17 0.55 -21.91
N GLU A 260 -0.66 0.68 -20.68
CA GLU A 260 -1.45 -0.37 -20.04
C GLU A 260 -2.77 -0.54 -20.78
N PRO A 261 -3.12 -1.74 -21.26
CA PRO A 261 -4.42 -1.98 -21.90
C PRO A 261 -5.56 -1.69 -20.92
N MET A 262 -6.62 -1.03 -21.38
CA MET A 262 -7.84 -0.78 -20.61
C MET A 262 -8.56 -2.08 -20.23
#